data_c53d05c701dc7104ff12a26b10d9d8cd
#
_entry.id   c53d05c701dc7104ff12a26b10d9d8cd
#
_cell.length_a   1.000
_cell.length_b   1.000
_cell.length_c   1.000
_cell.angle_alpha   90.00
_cell.angle_beta   90.00
_cell.angle_gamma   90.00
#
_symmetry.space_group_name_H-M   'P 1'
#
loop_
_entity.id
_entity.type
_entity.pdbx_description
1 polymer ?
#
loop_
_entity_poly.entity_id
_entity_poly.type
_entity_poly.pdbx_seq_one_letter_code
_entity_poly.pdbx_strand_id
1 'polypeptide(L)'
;MGNVRGYVQNPAVPLLEQYPGKLDVGAAVGRKGMLTVIRDLQMKEPYVGSVQLATGEIADVIWAYFAQSEQTPTACALGVFLERDQSVQVAGGYLLQLLPGAPEAVIAALETGIQSAGAVTDMLRCGKKPEEILTAVCP
;
A
#
# COMPACT_ATOMS: atom_id res chain seq x y z
N MET A 1 -4.93 10.10 -14.75
CA MET A 1 -4.60 9.84 -13.34
C MET A 1 -5.86 9.35 -12.63
N GLY A 2 -5.82 8.16 -12.05
CA GLY A 2 -6.99 7.56 -11.39
C GLY A 2 -7.23 8.16 -10.01
N ASN A 3 -8.50 8.34 -9.63
CA ASN A 3 -8.89 8.71 -8.28
C ASN A 3 -9.12 7.45 -7.46
N VAL A 4 -8.66 7.46 -6.21
CA VAL A 4 -8.90 6.39 -5.24
C VAL A 4 -9.78 6.92 -4.12
N ARG A 5 -10.78 6.14 -3.74
CA ARG A 5 -11.63 6.40 -2.58
C ARG A 5 -11.63 5.18 -1.69
N GLY A 6 -11.65 5.39 -0.39
CA GLY A 6 -11.70 4.31 0.59
C GLY A 6 -12.84 4.51 1.57
N TYR A 7 -13.39 3.40 2.04
CA TYR A 7 -14.41 3.36 3.07
C TYR A 7 -14.10 2.24 4.06
N VAL A 8 -14.26 2.51 5.34
CA VAL A 8 -14.21 1.50 6.41
C VAL A 8 -15.55 1.50 7.16
N GLN A 9 -15.98 0.34 7.57
CA GLN A 9 -17.30 0.16 8.18
C GLN A 9 -17.45 0.91 9.51
N ASN A 10 -16.39 0.94 10.32
CA ASN A 10 -16.35 1.69 11.57
C ASN A 10 -15.07 2.55 11.62
N PRO A 11 -15.16 3.85 11.32
CA PRO A 11 -14.00 4.75 11.35
C PRO A 11 -13.60 5.19 12.76
N ALA A 12 -14.48 5.02 13.75
CA ALA A 12 -14.24 5.46 15.12
C ALA A 12 -13.64 4.33 15.97
N VAL A 13 -12.37 4.01 15.72
CA VAL A 13 -11.62 3.01 16.46
C VAL A 13 -10.46 3.66 17.23
N PRO A 14 -10.07 3.12 18.41
CA PRO A 14 -8.88 3.58 19.11
C PRO A 14 -7.63 3.37 18.26
N LEU A 15 -6.77 4.40 18.19
CA LEU A 15 -5.45 4.25 17.57
C LEU A 15 -4.52 3.58 18.58
N LEU A 16 -4.02 2.40 18.21
CA LEU A 16 -3.05 1.64 18.98
C LEU A 16 -1.70 1.68 18.25
N GLU A 17 -0.63 1.78 19.00
CA GLU A 17 0.74 1.67 18.46
C GLU A 17 1.30 0.29 18.78
N GLN A 18 1.93 -0.36 17.80
CA GLN A 18 2.71 -1.59 18.04
C GLN A 18 3.98 -1.27 18.83
N TYR A 19 4.60 -0.14 18.49
CA TYR A 19 5.73 0.48 19.17
C TYR A 19 5.73 1.98 18.82
N PRO A 20 6.47 2.83 19.58
CA PRO A 20 6.43 4.26 19.37
C PRO A 20 6.60 4.68 17.91
N GLY A 21 5.61 5.37 17.36
CA GLY A 21 5.59 5.87 15.98
C GLY A 21 5.04 4.89 14.93
N LYS A 22 4.74 3.63 15.28
CA LYS A 22 4.11 2.69 14.35
C LYS A 22 2.69 2.35 14.76
N LEU A 23 1.73 2.77 13.95
CA LEU A 23 0.32 2.43 14.12
C LEU A 23 0.09 0.92 13.95
N ASP A 24 -0.67 0.31 14.87
CA ASP A 24 -1.18 -1.05 14.71
C ASP A 24 -2.43 -1.04 13.83
N VAL A 25 -2.22 -1.00 12.53
CA VAL A 25 -3.30 -1.01 11.53
C VAL A 25 -4.12 -2.29 11.64
N GLY A 26 -3.47 -3.43 11.91
CA GLY A 26 -4.15 -4.71 12.08
C GLY A 26 -5.12 -4.73 13.26
N ALA A 27 -4.80 -4.04 14.35
CA ALA A 27 -5.72 -3.89 15.47
C ALA A 27 -6.89 -2.95 15.13
N ALA A 28 -6.63 -1.89 14.36
CA ALA A 28 -7.65 -0.92 13.97
C ALA A 28 -8.64 -1.48 12.93
N VAL A 29 -8.14 -2.12 11.89
CA VAL A 29 -8.96 -2.65 10.78
C VAL A 29 -9.54 -4.03 11.10
N GLY A 30 -8.86 -4.77 11.97
CA GLY A 30 -9.16 -6.18 12.26
C GLY A 30 -8.45 -7.12 11.29
N ARG A 31 -8.33 -8.37 11.72
CA ARG A 31 -7.68 -9.44 10.92
C ARG A 31 -8.71 -10.40 10.31
N LYS A 32 -9.99 -10.18 10.59
CA LYS A 32 -11.11 -10.96 10.04
C LYS A 32 -12.00 -10.01 9.27
N GLY A 33 -12.07 -10.20 7.98
CA GLY A 33 -12.86 -9.35 7.09
C GLY A 33 -12.40 -9.46 5.65
N MET A 34 -12.94 -8.59 4.82
CA MET A 34 -12.68 -8.56 3.38
C MET A 34 -12.29 -7.14 2.95
N LEU A 35 -11.25 -7.04 2.14
CA LEU A 35 -11.06 -5.86 1.30
C LEU A 35 -11.82 -6.09 -0.01
N THR A 36 -12.74 -5.21 -0.33
CA THR A 36 -13.43 -5.22 -1.62
C THR A 36 -12.95 -4.03 -2.44
N VAL A 37 -12.49 -4.31 -3.65
CA VAL A 37 -12.03 -3.31 -4.62
C VAL A 37 -13.02 -3.22 -5.76
N ILE A 38 -13.51 -2.04 -6.02
CA ILE A 38 -14.43 -1.74 -7.12
C ILE A 38 -13.67 -0.87 -8.13
N ARG A 39 -13.50 -1.36 -9.35
CA ARG A 39 -12.82 -0.64 -10.43
C ARG A 39 -13.83 -0.28 -11.52
N ASP A 40 -13.95 1.01 -11.77
CA ASP A 40 -14.66 1.51 -12.95
C ASP A 40 -13.72 1.43 -14.17
N LEU A 41 -13.95 0.45 -15.01
CA LEU A 41 -13.22 0.24 -16.25
C LEU A 41 -13.98 0.85 -17.46
N GLN A 42 -14.97 1.72 -17.21
CA GLN A 42 -15.86 2.29 -18.24
C GLN A 42 -16.62 1.21 -19.02
N MET A 43 -16.85 0.08 -18.38
CA MET A 43 -17.67 -1.02 -18.90
C MET A 43 -19.11 -0.88 -18.37
N LYS A 44 -20.02 -1.70 -18.88
CA LYS A 44 -21.43 -1.69 -18.47
C LYS A 44 -21.62 -1.91 -16.97
N GLU A 45 -20.74 -2.74 -16.38
CA GLU A 45 -20.70 -3.00 -14.95
C GLU A 45 -19.26 -2.83 -14.43
N PRO A 46 -19.08 -2.31 -13.21
CA PRO A 46 -17.74 -2.19 -12.61
C PRO A 46 -17.17 -3.57 -12.27
N TYR A 47 -15.87 -3.71 -12.35
CA TYR A 47 -15.20 -4.91 -11.85
C TYR A 47 -15.13 -4.87 -10.33
N VAL A 48 -15.52 -5.97 -9.68
CA VAL A 48 -15.49 -6.13 -8.22
C VAL A 48 -14.63 -7.33 -7.87
N GLY A 49 -13.57 -7.09 -7.11
CA GLY A 49 -12.71 -8.13 -6.56
C GLY A 49 -12.64 -8.02 -5.04
N SER A 50 -12.47 -9.16 -4.36
CA SER A 50 -12.39 -9.19 -2.90
C SER A 50 -11.29 -10.13 -2.45
N VAL A 51 -10.61 -9.76 -1.33
CA VAL A 51 -9.56 -10.55 -0.70
C VAL A 51 -9.68 -10.47 0.81
N GLN A 52 -9.31 -11.54 1.51
CA GLN A 52 -9.37 -11.58 2.97
C GLN A 52 -8.27 -10.70 3.61
N LEU A 53 -8.62 -10.09 4.76
CA LEU A 53 -7.69 -9.34 5.61
C LEU A 53 -6.83 -10.31 6.44
N ALA A 54 -5.92 -11.03 5.80
CA ALA A 54 -5.18 -12.12 6.46
C ALA A 54 -4.21 -11.60 7.54
N THR A 55 -3.48 -10.52 7.26
CA THR A 55 -2.46 -9.95 8.17
C THR A 55 -2.95 -8.71 8.93
N GLY A 56 -3.96 -8.02 8.39
CA GLY A 56 -4.40 -6.70 8.85
C GLY A 56 -3.52 -5.54 8.35
N GLU A 57 -2.38 -5.83 7.72
CA GLU A 57 -1.54 -4.81 7.08
C GLU A 57 -2.10 -4.50 5.69
N ILE A 58 -2.46 -3.24 5.43
CA ILE A 58 -3.15 -2.85 4.18
C ILE A 58 -2.28 -3.10 2.94
N ALA A 59 -0.96 -2.88 3.04
CA ALA A 59 -0.04 -3.14 1.92
C ALA A 59 -0.05 -4.63 1.51
N ASP A 60 -0.05 -5.55 2.48
CA ASP A 60 -0.12 -6.98 2.23
C ASP A 60 -1.45 -7.38 1.61
N VAL A 61 -2.53 -6.76 2.06
CA VAL A 61 -3.88 -7.04 1.54
C VAL A 61 -4.03 -6.53 0.10
N ILE A 62 -3.48 -5.36 -0.21
CA ILE A 62 -3.44 -4.83 -1.58
C ILE A 62 -2.57 -5.71 -2.48
N TRP A 63 -1.39 -6.14 -2.00
CA TRP A 63 -0.56 -7.09 -2.72
C TRP A 63 -1.32 -8.39 -3.02
N ALA A 64 -1.98 -8.98 -2.02
CA ALA A 64 -2.77 -10.20 -2.19
C ALA A 64 -3.92 -10.02 -3.18
N TYR A 65 -4.58 -8.86 -3.17
CA TYR A 65 -5.61 -8.53 -4.16
C TYR A 65 -5.06 -8.58 -5.59
N PHE A 66 -3.96 -7.90 -5.87
CA PHE A 66 -3.37 -7.91 -7.21
C PHE A 66 -2.85 -9.29 -7.62
N ALA A 67 -2.26 -10.04 -6.70
CA ALA A 67 -1.77 -11.38 -6.96
C ALA A 67 -2.91 -12.38 -7.26
N GLN A 68 -4.00 -12.34 -6.47
CA GLN A 68 -5.07 -13.32 -6.55
C GLN A 68 -6.17 -12.95 -7.54
N SER A 69 -6.58 -11.67 -7.55
CA SER A 69 -7.70 -11.22 -8.37
C SER A 69 -7.27 -10.74 -9.75
N GLU A 70 -6.10 -10.14 -9.86
CA GLU A 70 -5.62 -9.58 -11.14
C GLU A 70 -4.42 -10.35 -11.71
N GLN A 71 -3.84 -11.29 -10.96
CA GLN A 71 -2.67 -12.10 -11.36
C GLN A 71 -1.50 -11.24 -11.86
N THR A 72 -1.36 -10.05 -11.27
CA THR A 72 -0.34 -9.07 -11.64
C THR A 72 0.74 -9.03 -10.57
N PRO A 73 2.01 -9.33 -10.91
CA PRO A 73 3.12 -9.18 -9.98
C PRO A 73 3.22 -7.74 -9.50
N THR A 74 3.14 -7.54 -8.19
CA THR A 74 3.01 -6.22 -7.58
C THR A 74 3.93 -6.11 -6.37
N ALA A 75 4.61 -4.98 -6.22
CA ALA A 75 5.23 -4.56 -4.97
C ALA A 75 4.44 -3.37 -4.42
N CYS A 76 4.07 -3.43 -3.15
CA CYS A 76 3.30 -2.38 -2.49
C CYS A 76 3.97 -2.01 -1.17
N ALA A 77 4.21 -0.71 -0.96
CA ALA A 77 4.66 -0.18 0.31
C ALA A 77 3.79 1.00 0.70
N LEU A 78 3.21 0.93 1.88
CA LEU A 78 2.40 1.99 2.47
C LEU A 78 3.00 2.39 3.82
N GLY A 79 2.88 3.67 4.15
CA GLY A 79 3.35 4.18 5.42
C GLY A 79 2.48 5.31 5.92
N VAL A 80 2.28 5.32 7.23
CA VAL A 80 1.68 6.43 7.97
C VAL A 80 2.52 6.69 9.20
N PHE A 81 2.78 7.95 9.50
CA PHE A 81 3.46 8.36 10.72
C PHE A 81 2.59 9.36 11.48
N LEU A 82 2.42 9.07 12.77
CA LEU A 82 1.59 9.88 13.67
C LEU A 82 2.47 10.78 14.53
N GLU A 83 1.98 12.00 14.79
CA GLU A 83 2.50 12.88 15.82
C GLU A 83 2.09 12.39 17.21
N ARG A 84 2.67 13.00 18.25
CA ARG A 84 2.35 12.65 19.66
C ARG A 84 0.88 12.89 20.03
N ASP A 85 0.22 13.81 19.35
CA ASP A 85 -1.21 14.12 19.52
C ASP A 85 -2.11 13.20 18.69
N GLN A 86 -1.53 12.15 18.06
CA GLN A 86 -2.20 11.20 17.17
C GLN A 86 -2.68 11.80 15.84
N SER A 87 -2.31 13.02 15.51
CA SER A 87 -2.53 13.55 14.17
C SER A 87 -1.58 12.88 13.15
N VAL A 88 -2.03 12.77 11.90
CA VAL A 88 -1.20 12.22 10.82
C VAL A 88 -0.19 13.26 10.37
N GLN A 89 1.10 13.01 10.61
CA GLN A 89 2.19 13.86 10.11
C GLN A 89 2.42 13.63 8.63
N VAL A 90 2.60 12.37 8.25
CA VAL A 90 2.76 11.96 6.85
C VAL A 90 2.03 10.66 6.58
N ALA A 91 1.49 10.51 5.39
CA ALA A 91 0.94 9.27 4.88
C ALA A 91 1.19 9.17 3.38
N GLY A 92 1.55 7.99 2.90
CA GLY A 92 1.76 7.76 1.48
C GLY A 92 2.31 6.38 1.22
N GLY A 93 2.73 6.16 -0.02
CA GLY A 93 3.27 4.88 -0.43
C GLY A 93 3.53 4.83 -1.92
N TYR A 94 3.91 3.64 -2.38
CA TYR A 94 4.03 3.34 -3.80
C TYR A 94 3.46 1.97 -4.12
N LEU A 95 3.06 1.80 -5.36
CA LEU A 95 2.64 0.56 -5.97
C LEU A 95 3.42 0.40 -7.27
N LEU A 96 4.13 -0.72 -7.40
CA LEU A 96 4.88 -1.07 -8.59
C LEU A 96 4.30 -2.35 -9.18
N GLN A 97 4.03 -2.34 -10.47
CA GLN A 97 3.51 -3.49 -11.19
C GLN A 97 4.42 -3.82 -12.36
N LEU A 98 4.79 -5.09 -12.47
CA LEU A 98 5.56 -5.58 -13.62
C LEU A 98 4.64 -5.74 -14.81
N LEU A 99 5.06 -5.21 -15.94
CA LEU A 99 4.40 -5.49 -17.21
C LEU A 99 4.69 -6.93 -17.66
N PRO A 100 3.75 -7.58 -18.37
CA PRO A 100 3.98 -8.91 -18.91
C PRO A 100 5.25 -8.97 -19.75
N GLY A 101 6.09 -9.97 -19.48
CA GLY A 101 7.36 -10.13 -20.20
C GLY A 101 8.48 -9.19 -19.77
N ALA A 102 8.38 -8.56 -18.59
CA ALA A 102 9.47 -7.77 -18.03
C ALA A 102 10.78 -8.57 -17.97
N PRO A 103 11.91 -8.04 -18.45
CA PRO A 103 13.19 -8.74 -18.40
C PRO A 103 13.64 -9.00 -16.97
N GLU A 104 14.30 -10.11 -16.70
CA GLU A 104 14.84 -10.49 -15.39
C GLU A 104 15.74 -9.38 -14.80
N ALA A 105 16.53 -8.72 -15.65
CA ALA A 105 17.38 -7.61 -15.22
C ALA A 105 16.58 -6.43 -14.63
N VAL A 106 15.38 -6.17 -15.15
CA VAL A 106 14.48 -5.12 -14.61
C VAL A 106 13.94 -5.55 -13.26
N ILE A 107 13.56 -6.81 -13.11
CA ILE A 107 13.07 -7.36 -11.83
C ILE A 107 14.16 -7.24 -10.76
N ALA A 108 15.39 -7.69 -11.06
CA ALA A 108 16.52 -7.61 -10.13
C ALA A 108 16.89 -6.16 -9.78
N ALA A 109 16.82 -5.24 -10.73
CA ALA A 109 17.07 -3.81 -10.48
C ALA A 109 16.01 -3.22 -9.54
N LEU A 110 14.72 -3.54 -9.74
CA LEU A 110 13.64 -3.10 -8.86
C LEU A 110 13.76 -3.66 -7.45
N GLU A 111 14.07 -4.96 -7.31
CA GLU A 111 14.28 -5.57 -6.00
C GLU A 111 15.42 -4.88 -5.25
N THR A 112 16.53 -4.62 -5.94
CA THR A 112 17.67 -3.88 -5.37
C THR A 112 17.29 -2.47 -4.98
N GLY A 113 16.55 -1.76 -5.84
CA GLY A 113 16.07 -0.41 -5.59
C GLY A 113 15.16 -0.34 -4.36
N ILE A 114 14.19 -1.24 -4.26
CA ILE A 114 13.26 -1.33 -3.12
C ILE A 114 14.04 -1.59 -1.81
N GLN A 115 14.97 -2.54 -1.82
CA GLN A 115 15.79 -2.85 -0.64
C GLN A 115 16.67 -1.67 -0.22
N SER A 116 17.25 -0.97 -1.19
CA SER A 116 18.15 0.16 -0.94
C SER A 116 17.42 1.43 -0.49
N ALA A 117 16.19 1.63 -0.96
CA ALA A 117 15.37 2.80 -0.65
C ALA A 117 14.94 2.86 0.83
N GLY A 118 14.83 1.70 1.48
CA GLY A 118 14.38 1.59 2.87
C GLY A 118 12.88 1.83 3.04
N ALA A 119 12.48 2.18 4.27
CA ALA A 119 11.06 2.36 4.58
C ALA A 119 10.48 3.62 3.92
N VAL A 120 9.32 3.46 3.26
CA VAL A 120 8.62 4.58 2.61
C VAL A 120 8.24 5.69 3.61
N THR A 121 7.95 5.32 4.85
CA THR A 121 7.63 6.27 5.93
C THR A 121 8.81 7.21 6.21
N ASP A 122 10.04 6.70 6.20
CA ASP A 122 11.24 7.53 6.43
C ASP A 122 11.48 8.49 5.26
N MET A 123 11.26 8.04 4.03
CA MET A 123 11.33 8.90 2.86
C MET A 123 10.31 10.04 2.93
N LEU A 124 9.08 9.74 3.33
CA LEU A 124 8.02 10.74 3.50
C LEU A 124 8.34 11.73 4.63
N ARG A 125 8.88 11.26 5.76
CA ARG A 125 9.30 12.12 6.89
C ARG A 125 10.44 13.06 6.50
N CYS A 126 11.32 12.62 5.61
CA CYS A 126 12.37 13.46 5.04
C CYS A 126 11.84 14.45 3.99
N GLY A 127 10.53 14.49 3.74
CA GLY A 127 9.89 15.41 2.79
C GLY A 127 10.10 15.05 1.33
N LYS A 128 10.47 13.81 1.02
CA LYS A 128 10.60 13.37 -0.38
C LYS A 128 9.26 13.43 -1.10
N LYS A 129 9.30 13.97 -2.30
CA LYS A 129 8.14 14.01 -3.21
C LYS A 129 7.92 12.65 -3.88
N PRO A 130 6.72 12.38 -4.43
CA PRO A 130 6.43 11.11 -5.09
C PRO A 130 7.45 10.73 -6.17
N GLU A 131 7.91 11.70 -6.95
CA GLU A 131 8.89 11.50 -8.03
C GLU A 131 10.25 11.07 -7.47
N GLU A 132 10.67 11.63 -6.34
CA GLU A 132 11.92 11.28 -5.66
C GLU A 132 11.86 9.88 -5.03
N ILE A 133 10.69 9.50 -4.52
CA ILE A 133 10.44 8.15 -4.02
C ILE A 133 10.50 7.13 -5.17
N LEU A 134 9.82 7.42 -6.29
CA LEU A 134 9.89 6.56 -7.47
C LEU A 134 11.31 6.41 -8.01
N THR A 135 12.08 7.50 -8.08
CA THR A 135 13.49 7.45 -8.51
C THR A 135 14.36 6.61 -7.55
N ALA A 136 14.04 6.60 -6.25
CA ALA A 136 14.78 5.80 -5.29
C ALA A 136 14.49 4.30 -5.40
N VAL A 137 13.27 3.91 -5.76
CA VAL A 137 12.84 2.50 -5.85
C VAL A 137 12.93 1.94 -7.28
N CYS A 138 12.95 2.81 -8.29
CA CYS A 138 13.09 2.45 -9.73
C CYS A 138 14.34 3.14 -10.30
N PRO A 139 15.54 2.64 -10.02
CA PRO A 139 16.79 3.23 -10.47
C PRO A 139 16.99 3.13 -11.99
#